data_834257da2ebd2cbd2bcf0a4af3b48c8c
#
_entry.id   834257da2ebd2cbd2bcf0a4af3b48c8c
#
_cell.length_a   1.000
_cell.length_b   1.000
_cell.length_c   1.000
_cell.angle_alpha   90.00
_cell.angle_beta   90.00
_cell.angle_gamma   90.00
#
_symmetry.space_group_name_H-M   'P 1'
#
loop_
_entity.id
_entity.type
_entity.pdbx_description
1 polymer ?
#
loop_
_entity_poly.entity_id
_entity_poly.type
_entity_poly.pdbx_seq_one_letter_code
_entity_poly.pdbx_strand_id
1 'polypeptide(L)'
;MSSVLDLVREELRDFAGYASARSQKLDGEIWLNANEAPLANPGDADGRCRRYPAPQPPELQSALAALYEVDPGQLLIGRGSDEAIDLLVRALCVAGRDAVLATPPVFGMYAVSARLQGAALVEVPLVDGPEGFGVDVDAVRTTALARNAKLVFLCSPSNPTGGLVPLADVAALATALNGRVLVVVDEAYVEFADAPSATTLLGAHDNLVVLRTLSKAHALAAARIGVAIGYPDLIAVLRRCQAPYPMPTPCADLALAGLSPAALEVTRARIAETIADRDALAAALASTSGVRRVYPSAGNYLLVRFEDADRAFGALLAAGIVVRDQRAAPQLGDALRISLGTPAQNARVLATLQSLETAA
;
A
#
# COMPACT_ATOMS: atom_id res chain seq x y z
N MET A 1 -17.25 17.51 -19.49
CA MET A 1 -16.05 16.90 -18.90
C MET A 1 -16.47 15.54 -18.38
N SER A 2 -15.73 14.47 -18.68
CA SER A 2 -15.98 13.13 -18.14
C SER A 2 -15.67 13.16 -16.65
N SER A 3 -16.56 12.63 -15.80
CA SER A 3 -16.36 12.54 -14.36
C SER A 3 -15.65 11.21 -14.03
N VAL A 4 -14.84 11.16 -12.97
CA VAL A 4 -14.31 9.90 -12.45
C VAL A 4 -15.42 8.87 -12.15
N LEU A 5 -16.63 9.33 -11.87
CA LEU A 5 -17.80 8.46 -11.67
C LEU A 5 -18.21 7.68 -12.93
N ASP A 6 -17.82 8.14 -14.12
CA ASP A 6 -18.07 7.38 -15.35
C ASP A 6 -17.21 6.09 -15.43
N LEU A 7 -16.13 6.02 -14.65
CA LEU A 7 -15.29 4.82 -14.52
C LEU A 7 -15.92 3.76 -13.61
N VAL A 8 -16.80 4.17 -12.70
CA VAL A 8 -17.49 3.26 -11.77
C VAL A 8 -18.47 2.40 -12.56
N ARG A 9 -18.58 1.13 -12.18
CA ARG A 9 -19.59 0.20 -12.72
C ARG A 9 -20.95 0.80 -12.59
N GLU A 10 -21.75 0.72 -13.66
CA GLU A 10 -23.04 1.40 -13.78
C GLU A 10 -23.98 1.06 -12.60
N GLU A 11 -24.07 -0.20 -12.24
CA GLU A 11 -24.93 -0.68 -11.15
C GLU A 11 -24.50 -0.22 -9.75
N LEU A 12 -23.29 0.34 -9.62
CA LEU A 12 -22.78 0.86 -8.34
C LEU A 12 -22.83 2.40 -8.22
N ARG A 13 -23.16 3.10 -9.29
CA ARG A 13 -23.25 4.57 -9.27
C ARG A 13 -24.34 5.05 -8.31
N ASP A 14 -25.51 4.43 -8.39
CA ASP A 14 -26.67 4.74 -7.54
C ASP A 14 -26.88 3.74 -6.40
N PHE A 15 -25.93 2.80 -6.21
CA PHE A 15 -26.00 1.83 -5.14
C PHE A 15 -25.93 2.53 -3.77
N ALA A 16 -26.97 2.39 -2.96
CA ALA A 16 -27.07 3.08 -1.67
C ALA A 16 -26.16 2.49 -0.59
N GLY A 17 -25.64 1.26 -0.80
CA GLY A 17 -24.89 0.54 0.23
C GLY A 17 -25.79 -0.06 1.30
N TYR A 18 -25.16 -0.65 2.31
CA TYR A 18 -25.88 -1.19 3.47
C TYR A 18 -26.19 -0.08 4.48
N ALA A 19 -27.47 0.15 4.76
CA ALA A 19 -27.91 1.05 5.82
C ALA A 19 -27.71 0.37 7.19
N SER A 20 -26.56 0.56 7.79
CA SER A 20 -26.25 0.01 9.11
C SER A 20 -26.93 0.81 10.25
N ALA A 21 -27.14 0.17 11.39
CA ALA A 21 -27.69 0.85 12.56
C ALA A 21 -26.83 2.06 13.03
N ARG A 22 -25.53 2.07 12.70
CA ARG A 22 -24.59 3.17 13.05
C ARG A 22 -24.45 4.22 11.96
N SER A 23 -24.99 4.00 10.76
CA SER A 23 -25.04 5.01 9.70
C SER A 23 -26.18 6.00 9.88
N GLN A 24 -27.17 5.69 10.71
CA GLN A 24 -28.26 6.58 11.06
C GLN A 24 -27.77 7.62 12.10
N LYS A 25 -27.89 8.89 11.78
CA LYS A 25 -27.59 9.99 12.70
C LYS A 25 -28.81 10.18 13.62
N LEU A 26 -28.84 9.37 14.68
CA LEU A 26 -29.87 9.44 15.71
C LEU A 26 -29.24 9.91 17.01
N ASP A 27 -29.94 10.75 17.76
CA ASP A 27 -29.58 11.14 19.10
C ASP A 27 -30.40 10.33 20.11
N GLY A 28 -29.74 9.76 21.11
CA GLY A 28 -30.40 8.98 22.14
C GLY A 28 -29.43 8.45 23.19
N GLU A 29 -29.93 8.29 24.41
CA GLU A 29 -29.15 7.76 25.53
C GLU A 29 -29.17 6.21 25.53
N ILE A 30 -30.24 5.60 25.03
CA ILE A 30 -30.45 4.15 25.06
C ILE A 30 -30.50 3.63 23.63
N TRP A 31 -29.48 2.86 23.25
CA TRP A 31 -29.31 2.31 21.91
C TRP A 31 -29.66 0.82 21.89
N LEU A 32 -30.79 0.48 21.23
CA LEU A 32 -31.32 -0.88 21.12
C LEU A 32 -31.62 -1.26 19.66
N ASN A 33 -30.83 -0.75 18.71
CA ASN A 33 -31.09 -0.81 17.28
C ASN A 33 -30.12 -1.72 16.49
N ALA A 34 -29.21 -2.43 17.17
CA ALA A 34 -28.18 -3.24 16.50
C ALA A 34 -28.04 -4.67 17.06
N ASN A 35 -29.01 -5.12 17.86
CA ASN A 35 -29.04 -6.45 18.50
C ASN A 35 -27.78 -6.77 19.35
N GLU A 36 -27.12 -5.73 19.84
CA GLU A 36 -25.92 -5.84 20.68
C GLU A 36 -26.28 -6.34 22.06
N ALA A 37 -25.40 -7.10 22.69
CA ALA A 37 -25.62 -7.59 24.05
C ALA A 37 -25.80 -6.44 25.07
N PRO A 38 -26.66 -6.60 26.10
CA PRO A 38 -26.90 -5.57 27.09
C PRO A 38 -25.70 -5.34 28.03
N LEU A 39 -24.84 -6.35 28.19
CA LEU A 39 -23.65 -6.29 29.06
C LEU A 39 -22.38 -6.58 28.24
N ALA A 40 -21.25 -6.01 28.68
CA ALA A 40 -19.96 -6.29 28.07
C ALA A 40 -19.52 -7.75 28.28
N ASN A 41 -18.72 -8.27 27.35
CA ASN A 41 -18.04 -9.54 27.56
C ASN A 41 -17.04 -9.42 28.73
N PRO A 42 -16.87 -10.43 29.59
CA PRO A 42 -15.90 -10.37 30.69
C PRO A 42 -14.45 -10.08 30.25
N GLY A 43 -14.09 -10.40 29.02
CA GLY A 43 -12.79 -10.08 28.43
C GLY A 43 -12.67 -8.64 27.90
N ASP A 44 -13.77 -7.89 27.85
CA ASP A 44 -13.83 -6.48 27.43
C ASP A 44 -13.97 -5.60 28.67
N ALA A 45 -12.86 -5.40 29.38
CA ALA A 45 -12.84 -4.73 30.67
C ALA A 45 -13.43 -3.30 30.63
N ASP A 46 -13.23 -2.60 29.52
CA ASP A 46 -13.70 -1.22 29.33
C ASP A 46 -15.10 -1.16 28.68
N GLY A 47 -15.66 -2.29 28.29
CA GLY A 47 -16.98 -2.40 27.62
C GLY A 47 -17.05 -1.77 26.25
N ARG A 48 -15.92 -1.43 25.63
CA ARG A 48 -15.85 -0.68 24.37
C ARG A 48 -16.08 -1.52 23.13
N CYS A 49 -15.87 -2.85 23.22
CA CYS A 49 -16.08 -3.78 22.11
C CYS A 49 -17.50 -4.31 22.03
N ARG A 50 -18.35 -4.01 23.03
CA ARG A 50 -19.76 -4.43 23.06
C ARG A 50 -20.61 -3.82 21.94
N ARG A 51 -20.22 -2.65 21.45
CA ARG A 51 -20.94 -1.89 20.43
C ARG A 51 -20.23 -1.96 19.09
N TYR A 52 -20.98 -2.05 18.01
CA TYR A 52 -20.42 -1.85 16.67
C TYR A 52 -19.76 -0.47 16.56
N PRO A 53 -18.57 -0.39 15.94
CA PRO A 53 -17.89 0.89 15.74
C PRO A 53 -18.62 1.74 14.69
N ALA A 54 -18.25 3.03 14.62
CA ALA A 54 -18.61 3.84 13.47
C ALA A 54 -17.96 3.25 12.20
N PRO A 55 -18.65 3.23 11.05
CA PRO A 55 -18.08 2.71 9.79
C PRO A 55 -16.76 3.38 9.41
N GLN A 56 -16.66 4.68 9.65
CA GLN A 56 -15.43 5.48 9.52
C GLN A 56 -15.28 6.25 10.83
N PRO A 57 -14.44 5.82 11.80
CA PRO A 57 -14.30 6.49 13.09
C PRO A 57 -13.87 7.96 12.90
N PRO A 58 -14.65 8.96 13.34
CA PRO A 58 -14.43 10.36 12.97
C PRO A 58 -13.08 10.91 13.47
N GLU A 59 -12.68 10.57 14.69
CA GLU A 59 -11.40 11.00 15.25
C GLU A 59 -10.23 10.44 14.44
N LEU A 60 -10.28 9.15 14.09
CA LEU A 60 -9.25 8.52 13.27
C LEU A 60 -9.23 9.11 11.86
N GLN A 61 -10.40 9.36 11.27
CA GLN A 61 -10.50 9.99 9.96
C GLN A 61 -9.87 11.40 9.97
N SER A 62 -10.15 12.20 10.99
CA SER A 62 -9.56 13.53 11.16
C SER A 62 -8.05 13.49 11.37
N ALA A 63 -7.56 12.55 12.19
CA ALA A 63 -6.12 12.38 12.44
C ALA A 63 -5.36 11.95 11.17
N LEU A 64 -5.93 11.02 10.39
CA LEU A 64 -5.32 10.57 9.12
C LEU A 64 -5.40 11.65 8.04
N ALA A 65 -6.48 12.42 7.97
CA ALA A 65 -6.61 13.54 7.05
C ALA A 65 -5.55 14.63 7.35
N ALA A 66 -5.34 14.93 8.62
CA ALA A 66 -4.27 15.84 9.05
C ALA A 66 -2.86 15.28 8.75
N LEU A 67 -2.63 13.97 8.98
CA LEU A 67 -1.35 13.32 8.67
C LEU A 67 -0.99 13.40 7.18
N TYR A 68 -1.98 13.24 6.30
CA TYR A 68 -1.77 13.18 4.83
C TYR A 68 -2.09 14.50 4.13
N GLU A 69 -2.42 15.56 4.90
CA GLU A 69 -2.70 16.92 4.39
C GLU A 69 -3.82 16.96 3.34
N VAL A 70 -4.92 16.23 3.63
CA VAL A 70 -6.08 16.13 2.74
C VAL A 70 -7.39 16.39 3.51
N ASP A 71 -8.48 16.64 2.77
CA ASP A 71 -9.80 16.76 3.40
C ASP A 71 -10.32 15.39 3.86
N PRO A 72 -11.01 15.31 5.02
CA PRO A 72 -11.61 14.06 5.50
C PRO A 72 -12.55 13.40 4.48
N GLY A 73 -13.21 14.18 3.62
CA GLY A 73 -14.07 13.68 2.54
C GLY A 73 -13.33 12.95 1.43
N GLN A 74 -12.03 13.21 1.27
CA GLN A 74 -11.16 12.56 0.29
C GLN A 74 -10.61 11.21 0.76
N LEU A 75 -10.91 10.77 1.99
CA LEU A 75 -10.26 9.64 2.63
C LEU A 75 -11.24 8.52 2.99
N LEU A 76 -10.89 7.29 2.62
CA LEU A 76 -11.54 6.05 3.04
C LEU A 76 -10.59 5.21 3.87
N ILE A 77 -10.94 4.94 5.13
CA ILE A 77 -10.18 4.04 6.00
C ILE A 77 -10.61 2.60 5.71
N GLY A 78 -9.63 1.71 5.55
CA GLY A 78 -9.84 0.29 5.31
C GLY A 78 -8.89 -0.60 6.12
N ARG A 79 -9.13 -1.90 6.03
CA ARG A 79 -8.30 -2.96 6.68
C ARG A 79 -6.98 -3.17 5.95
N GLY A 80 -6.09 -2.16 6.04
CA GLY A 80 -4.88 -2.04 5.24
C GLY A 80 -5.19 -1.49 3.83
N SER A 81 -4.15 -1.12 3.09
CA SER A 81 -4.29 -0.74 1.68
C SER A 81 -4.81 -1.90 0.81
N ASP A 82 -4.68 -3.14 1.26
CA ASP A 82 -5.22 -4.33 0.57
C ASP A 82 -6.74 -4.24 0.36
N GLU A 83 -7.51 -3.76 1.36
CA GLU A 83 -8.95 -3.57 1.21
C GLU A 83 -9.25 -2.44 0.21
N ALA A 84 -8.45 -1.38 0.19
CA ALA A 84 -8.61 -0.30 -0.77
C ALA A 84 -8.38 -0.80 -2.21
N ILE A 85 -7.36 -1.64 -2.43
CA ILE A 85 -7.09 -2.28 -3.74
C ILE A 85 -8.29 -3.11 -4.17
N ASP A 86 -8.82 -3.97 -3.29
CA ASP A 86 -9.96 -4.82 -3.58
C ASP A 86 -11.22 -4.00 -3.90
N LEU A 87 -11.51 -2.97 -3.10
CA LEU A 87 -12.66 -2.08 -3.32
C LEU A 87 -12.58 -1.34 -4.65
N LEU A 88 -11.39 -0.83 -5.02
CA LEU A 88 -11.17 -0.15 -6.30
C LEU A 88 -11.45 -1.10 -7.47
N VAL A 89 -10.86 -2.30 -7.43
CA VAL A 89 -11.05 -3.30 -8.50
C VAL A 89 -12.53 -3.71 -8.57
N ARG A 90 -13.17 -3.94 -7.42
CA ARG A 90 -14.58 -4.32 -7.32
C ARG A 90 -15.52 -3.23 -7.84
N ALA A 91 -15.24 -1.97 -7.52
CA ALA A 91 -16.10 -0.85 -7.89
C ALA A 91 -15.98 -0.45 -9.37
N LEU A 92 -14.83 -0.68 -10.01
CA LEU A 92 -14.56 -0.19 -11.35
C LEU A 92 -14.58 -1.29 -12.42
N CYS A 93 -14.21 -2.54 -12.08
CA CYS A 93 -14.05 -3.59 -13.08
C CYS A 93 -15.27 -4.53 -13.15
N VAL A 94 -15.86 -4.63 -14.33
CA VAL A 94 -16.86 -5.68 -14.65
C VAL A 94 -16.12 -6.95 -15.03
N ALA A 95 -16.48 -8.07 -14.36
CA ALA A 95 -15.92 -9.39 -14.61
C ALA A 95 -16.04 -9.79 -16.10
N GLY A 96 -14.97 -10.35 -16.65
CA GLY A 96 -14.91 -10.82 -18.04
C GLY A 96 -14.88 -9.73 -19.11
N ARG A 97 -14.95 -8.43 -18.72
CA ARG A 97 -14.96 -7.30 -19.66
C ARG A 97 -13.78 -6.35 -19.48
N ASP A 98 -13.53 -5.97 -18.25
CA ASP A 98 -12.56 -4.92 -17.91
C ASP A 98 -11.22 -5.52 -17.45
N ALA A 99 -10.17 -4.71 -17.46
CA ALA A 99 -8.83 -5.12 -17.08
C ALA A 99 -8.22 -4.21 -16.01
N VAL A 100 -7.25 -4.77 -15.28
CA VAL A 100 -6.34 -4.08 -14.37
C VAL A 100 -4.95 -4.15 -14.95
N LEU A 101 -4.23 -3.02 -15.01
CA LEU A 101 -2.84 -2.97 -15.43
C LEU A 101 -1.91 -2.87 -14.22
N ALA A 102 -0.88 -3.71 -14.21
CA ALA A 102 0.19 -3.71 -13.22
C ALA A 102 1.56 -3.71 -13.90
N THR A 103 2.61 -3.32 -13.16
CA THR A 103 3.99 -3.17 -13.66
C THR A 103 4.94 -4.14 -12.94
N PRO A 104 4.95 -5.45 -13.26
CA PRO A 104 5.82 -6.42 -12.59
C PRO A 104 7.32 -6.18 -12.89
N PRO A 105 8.21 -6.59 -11.95
CA PRO A 105 7.95 -7.21 -10.68
C PRO A 105 7.37 -6.22 -9.67
N VAL A 106 6.20 -6.52 -9.12
CA VAL A 106 5.45 -5.60 -8.25
C VAL A 106 4.65 -6.37 -7.20
N PHE A 107 4.03 -5.66 -6.27
CA PHE A 107 3.20 -6.22 -5.20
C PHE A 107 2.05 -7.07 -5.76
N GLY A 108 2.00 -8.34 -5.34
CA GLY A 108 1.13 -9.36 -5.93
C GLY A 108 -0.38 -9.17 -5.69
N MET A 109 -0.79 -8.30 -4.75
CA MET A 109 -2.22 -8.11 -4.43
C MET A 109 -3.01 -7.47 -5.57
N TYR A 110 -2.38 -6.72 -6.45
CA TYR A 110 -3.08 -6.18 -7.64
C TYR A 110 -3.57 -7.32 -8.54
N ALA A 111 -2.70 -8.30 -8.80
CA ALA A 111 -3.05 -9.50 -9.57
C ALA A 111 -4.08 -10.37 -8.86
N VAL A 112 -3.96 -10.54 -7.54
CA VAL A 112 -4.91 -11.30 -6.72
C VAL A 112 -6.29 -10.66 -6.78
N SER A 113 -6.41 -9.35 -6.55
CA SER A 113 -7.69 -8.63 -6.57
C SER A 113 -8.33 -8.64 -7.96
N ALA A 114 -7.53 -8.46 -9.03
CA ALA A 114 -8.01 -8.60 -10.41
C ALA A 114 -8.61 -10.00 -10.65
N ARG A 115 -7.90 -11.06 -10.25
CA ARG A 115 -8.35 -12.45 -10.41
C ARG A 115 -9.62 -12.74 -9.61
N LEU A 116 -9.71 -12.28 -8.35
CA LEU A 116 -10.89 -12.46 -7.51
C LEU A 116 -12.12 -11.77 -8.08
N GLN A 117 -11.95 -10.60 -8.72
CA GLN A 117 -13.02 -9.87 -9.40
C GLN A 117 -13.39 -10.49 -10.76
N GLY A 118 -12.55 -11.37 -11.32
CA GLY A 118 -12.72 -11.87 -12.69
C GLY A 118 -12.35 -10.82 -13.75
N ALA A 119 -11.56 -9.81 -13.40
CA ALA A 119 -10.98 -8.85 -14.32
C ALA A 119 -9.70 -9.40 -14.95
N ALA A 120 -9.42 -9.05 -16.21
CA ALA A 120 -8.17 -9.43 -16.84
C ALA A 120 -6.99 -8.70 -16.18
N LEU A 121 -5.87 -9.41 -15.98
CA LEU A 121 -4.61 -8.78 -15.61
C LEU A 121 -3.82 -8.47 -16.89
N VAL A 122 -3.42 -7.22 -17.06
CA VAL A 122 -2.55 -6.73 -18.13
C VAL A 122 -1.24 -6.30 -17.49
N GLU A 123 -0.12 -6.73 -18.04
CA GLU A 123 1.18 -6.46 -17.47
C GLU A 123 2.05 -5.67 -18.45
N VAL A 124 2.65 -4.59 -17.92
CA VAL A 124 3.73 -3.84 -18.58
C VAL A 124 4.94 -3.94 -17.65
N PRO A 125 5.92 -4.81 -17.94
CA PRO A 125 7.04 -5.03 -17.05
C PRO A 125 7.86 -3.75 -16.81
N LEU A 126 8.38 -3.61 -15.58
CA LEU A 126 9.37 -2.59 -15.28
C LEU A 126 10.64 -2.81 -16.13
N VAL A 127 11.33 -1.72 -16.44
CA VAL A 127 12.60 -1.74 -17.17
C VAL A 127 13.75 -1.73 -16.17
N ASP A 128 14.59 -2.78 -16.16
CA ASP A 128 15.80 -2.85 -15.34
C ASP A 128 16.93 -2.05 -16.02
N GLY A 129 17.16 -0.84 -15.54
CA GLY A 129 18.19 0.07 -16.02
C GLY A 129 19.37 0.24 -15.06
N PRO A 130 20.36 1.06 -15.42
CA PRO A 130 21.52 1.35 -14.57
C PRO A 130 21.14 1.93 -13.20
N GLU A 131 20.15 2.82 -13.17
CA GLU A 131 19.65 3.49 -11.96
C GLU A 131 18.62 2.65 -11.18
N GLY A 132 18.32 1.43 -11.62
CA GLY A 132 17.33 0.55 -11.04
C GLY A 132 16.13 0.30 -11.95
N PHE A 133 15.07 -0.25 -11.38
CA PHE A 133 13.83 -0.51 -12.10
C PHE A 133 12.99 0.76 -12.26
N GLY A 134 12.59 1.05 -13.50
CA GLY A 134 11.74 2.18 -13.85
C GLY A 134 10.46 1.76 -14.57
N VAL A 135 9.45 2.63 -14.57
CA VAL A 135 8.19 2.46 -15.33
C VAL A 135 8.36 3.03 -16.73
N ASP A 136 8.02 2.25 -17.76
CA ASP A 136 7.81 2.77 -19.10
C ASP A 136 6.42 3.41 -19.20
N VAL A 137 6.36 4.72 -19.01
CA VAL A 137 5.12 5.51 -18.94
C VAL A 137 4.33 5.44 -20.26
N ASP A 138 5.02 5.48 -21.39
CA ASP A 138 4.38 5.42 -22.70
C ASP A 138 3.81 4.04 -23.00
N ALA A 139 4.52 2.97 -22.64
CA ALA A 139 4.03 1.61 -22.76
C ALA A 139 2.82 1.38 -21.84
N VAL A 140 2.85 1.88 -20.58
CA VAL A 140 1.72 1.83 -19.65
C VAL A 140 0.50 2.54 -20.24
N ARG A 141 0.66 3.79 -20.72
CA ARG A 141 -0.40 4.58 -21.33
C ARG A 141 -1.03 3.87 -22.52
N THR A 142 -0.20 3.46 -23.45
CA THR A 142 -0.63 2.84 -24.71
C THR A 142 -1.35 1.51 -24.44
N THR A 143 -0.78 0.68 -23.57
CA THR A 143 -1.34 -0.63 -23.24
C THR A 143 -2.64 -0.50 -22.46
N ALA A 144 -2.73 0.43 -21.49
CA ALA A 144 -3.95 0.68 -20.74
C ALA A 144 -5.13 1.02 -21.65
N LEU A 145 -4.91 1.90 -22.63
CA LEU A 145 -5.92 2.27 -23.61
C LEU A 145 -6.29 1.13 -24.57
N ALA A 146 -5.29 0.41 -25.08
CA ALA A 146 -5.49 -0.68 -26.06
C ALA A 146 -6.18 -1.91 -25.44
N ARG A 147 -5.97 -2.16 -24.15
CA ARG A 147 -6.48 -3.34 -23.44
C ARG A 147 -7.70 -3.05 -22.56
N ASN A 148 -8.31 -1.86 -22.72
CA ASN A 148 -9.48 -1.42 -21.95
C ASN A 148 -9.28 -1.57 -20.43
N ALA A 149 -8.09 -1.22 -19.94
CA ALA A 149 -7.84 -1.21 -18.50
C ALA A 149 -8.72 -0.14 -17.82
N LYS A 150 -9.29 -0.48 -16.68
CA LYS A 150 -10.03 0.46 -15.81
C LYS A 150 -9.15 1.06 -14.74
N LEU A 151 -8.10 0.32 -14.37
CA LEU A 151 -7.15 0.67 -13.31
C LEU A 151 -5.73 0.46 -13.81
N VAL A 152 -4.85 1.41 -13.48
CA VAL A 152 -3.39 1.26 -13.55
C VAL A 152 -2.86 1.38 -12.12
N PHE A 153 -2.16 0.36 -11.64
CA PHE A 153 -1.45 0.42 -10.35
C PHE A 153 0.02 0.76 -10.56
N LEU A 154 0.47 1.82 -9.92
CA LEU A 154 1.86 2.25 -9.80
C LEU A 154 2.29 2.12 -8.34
N CYS A 155 3.25 1.25 -8.05
CA CYS A 155 3.81 1.12 -6.70
C CYS A 155 5.02 2.04 -6.57
N SER A 156 4.95 3.04 -5.68
CA SER A 156 5.99 4.07 -5.54
C SER A 156 6.14 4.53 -4.08
N PRO A 157 7.20 4.14 -3.38
CA PRO A 157 8.31 3.24 -3.76
C PRO A 157 7.85 1.82 -4.10
N SER A 158 8.44 1.25 -5.14
CA SER A 158 8.02 -0.05 -5.69
C SER A 158 8.47 -1.22 -4.82
N ASN A 159 7.56 -2.12 -4.49
CA ASN A 159 7.86 -3.38 -3.82
C ASN A 159 7.81 -4.53 -4.86
N PRO A 160 8.93 -5.24 -5.16
CA PRO A 160 10.13 -5.33 -4.32
C PRO A 160 11.32 -4.45 -4.76
N THR A 161 11.21 -3.67 -5.81
CA THR A 161 12.37 -3.09 -6.51
C THR A 161 12.95 -1.82 -5.85
N GLY A 162 12.19 -1.12 -5.02
CA GLY A 162 12.63 0.07 -4.29
C GLY A 162 12.55 1.39 -5.08
N GLY A 163 12.31 1.32 -6.40
CA GLY A 163 12.29 2.51 -7.26
C GLY A 163 11.09 3.43 -7.03
N LEU A 164 11.26 4.71 -7.35
CA LEU A 164 10.21 5.71 -7.35
C LEU A 164 9.65 5.93 -8.76
N VAL A 165 8.36 6.26 -8.84
CA VAL A 165 7.76 6.83 -10.06
C VAL A 165 7.75 8.35 -9.88
N PRO A 166 8.41 9.12 -10.77
CA PRO A 166 8.41 10.58 -10.68
C PRO A 166 6.98 11.15 -10.71
N LEU A 167 6.70 12.17 -9.90
CA LEU A 167 5.38 12.80 -9.87
C LEU A 167 4.97 13.41 -11.22
N ALA A 168 5.94 13.87 -12.01
CA ALA A 168 5.68 14.35 -13.37
C ALA A 168 5.12 13.23 -14.27
N ASP A 169 5.60 12.00 -14.11
CA ASP A 169 5.12 10.83 -14.86
C ASP A 169 3.72 10.41 -14.39
N VAL A 170 3.46 10.45 -13.08
CA VAL A 170 2.13 10.23 -12.52
C VAL A 170 1.14 11.24 -13.07
N ALA A 171 1.47 12.53 -13.06
CA ALA A 171 0.63 13.60 -13.59
C ALA A 171 0.39 13.46 -15.10
N ALA A 172 1.42 13.11 -15.87
CA ALA A 172 1.32 12.86 -17.31
C ALA A 172 0.37 11.69 -17.61
N LEU A 173 0.48 10.57 -16.87
CA LEU A 173 -0.42 9.43 -17.00
C LEU A 173 -1.85 9.80 -16.60
N ALA A 174 -2.06 10.47 -15.46
CA ALA A 174 -3.38 10.88 -15.00
C ALA A 174 -4.06 11.81 -16.04
N THR A 175 -3.31 12.75 -16.60
CA THR A 175 -3.80 13.63 -17.68
C THR A 175 -4.19 12.84 -18.94
N ALA A 176 -3.30 11.97 -19.42
CA ALA A 176 -3.50 11.23 -20.67
C ALA A 176 -4.61 10.18 -20.58
N LEU A 177 -4.89 9.68 -19.37
CA LEU A 177 -5.87 8.64 -19.07
C LEU A 177 -7.19 9.20 -18.50
N ASN A 178 -7.30 10.51 -18.36
CA ASN A 178 -8.48 11.15 -17.76
C ASN A 178 -9.79 10.72 -18.45
N GLY A 179 -10.81 10.45 -17.64
CA GLY A 179 -12.13 9.98 -18.07
C GLY A 179 -12.17 8.55 -18.65
N ARG A 180 -11.04 7.82 -18.67
CA ARG A 180 -10.93 6.48 -19.25
C ARG A 180 -10.36 5.43 -18.30
N VAL A 181 -9.37 5.82 -17.49
CA VAL A 181 -8.64 4.93 -16.59
C VAL A 181 -8.36 5.66 -15.29
N LEU A 182 -8.52 4.97 -14.16
CA LEU A 182 -8.10 5.44 -12.85
C LEU A 182 -6.62 5.08 -12.65
N VAL A 183 -5.80 6.06 -12.29
CA VAL A 183 -4.40 5.86 -11.88
C VAL A 183 -4.35 5.72 -10.37
N VAL A 184 -3.79 4.62 -9.88
CA VAL A 184 -3.65 4.33 -8.45
C VAL A 184 -2.17 4.30 -8.11
N VAL A 185 -1.71 5.20 -7.25
CA VAL A 185 -0.35 5.23 -6.73
C VAL A 185 -0.34 4.61 -5.35
N ASP A 186 0.31 3.46 -5.22
CA ASP A 186 0.48 2.79 -3.93
C ASP A 186 1.75 3.29 -3.25
N GLU A 187 1.55 4.15 -2.26
CA GLU A 187 2.59 4.82 -1.48
C GLU A 187 2.81 4.17 -0.11
N ALA A 188 2.71 2.85 -0.01
CA ALA A 188 2.88 2.14 1.26
C ALA A 188 4.25 2.36 1.94
N TYR A 189 5.24 2.90 1.22
CA TYR A 189 6.61 3.11 1.70
C TYR A 189 7.12 4.54 1.55
N VAL A 190 6.28 5.49 1.12
CA VAL A 190 6.71 6.84 0.74
C VAL A 190 7.33 7.63 1.91
N GLU A 191 7.02 7.29 3.16
CA GLU A 191 7.64 7.89 4.33
C GLU A 191 9.17 7.67 4.41
N PHE A 192 9.70 6.65 3.72
CA PHE A 192 11.13 6.36 3.64
C PHE A 192 11.81 7.01 2.42
N ALA A 193 11.04 7.72 1.60
CA ALA A 193 11.52 8.39 0.39
C ALA A 193 11.79 9.88 0.66
N ASP A 194 12.81 10.41 0.01
CA ASP A 194 13.01 11.86 -0.09
C ASP A 194 12.27 12.38 -1.33
N ALA A 195 10.94 12.28 -1.29
CA ALA A 195 10.09 12.68 -2.39
C ALA A 195 8.71 13.11 -1.87
N PRO A 196 8.07 14.10 -2.50
CA PRO A 196 6.70 14.48 -2.15
C PRO A 196 5.71 13.37 -2.53
N SER A 197 4.60 13.31 -1.78
CA SER A 197 3.51 12.39 -2.06
C SER A 197 2.71 12.80 -3.29
N ALA A 198 2.17 11.80 -4.02
CA ALA A 198 1.22 12.02 -5.11
C ALA A 198 -0.13 12.63 -4.64
N THR A 199 -0.38 12.73 -3.32
CA THR A 199 -1.52 13.49 -2.79
C THR A 199 -1.52 14.95 -3.23
N THR A 200 -0.35 15.53 -3.50
CA THR A 200 -0.20 16.90 -4.04
C THR A 200 -0.82 17.09 -5.43
N LEU A 201 -1.06 16.01 -6.16
CA LEU A 201 -1.64 16.03 -7.50
C LEU A 201 -3.18 15.89 -7.51
N LEU A 202 -3.80 15.52 -6.37
CA LEU A 202 -5.25 15.23 -6.30
C LEU A 202 -6.13 16.42 -6.67
N GLY A 203 -5.67 17.66 -6.41
CA GLY A 203 -6.42 18.85 -6.78
C GLY A 203 -6.54 19.10 -8.30
N ALA A 204 -5.66 18.48 -9.10
CA ALA A 204 -5.63 18.63 -10.55
C ALA A 204 -6.19 17.39 -11.30
N HIS A 205 -6.28 16.22 -10.64
CA HIS A 205 -6.62 14.95 -11.29
C HIS A 205 -7.68 14.19 -10.49
N ASP A 206 -8.93 14.20 -10.93
CA ASP A 206 -10.04 13.46 -10.33
C ASP A 206 -9.94 11.94 -10.54
N ASN A 207 -9.18 11.49 -11.55
CA ASN A 207 -8.87 10.10 -11.85
C ASN A 207 -7.57 9.59 -11.20
N LEU A 208 -7.15 10.21 -10.10
CA LEU A 208 -6.00 9.78 -9.30
C LEU A 208 -6.47 9.30 -7.91
N VAL A 209 -5.93 8.18 -7.47
CA VAL A 209 -6.07 7.67 -6.10
C VAL A 209 -4.69 7.35 -5.53
N VAL A 210 -4.47 7.73 -4.28
CA VAL A 210 -3.24 7.42 -3.54
C VAL A 210 -3.58 6.46 -2.40
N LEU A 211 -2.81 5.38 -2.27
CA LEU A 211 -2.94 4.43 -1.17
C LEU A 211 -1.85 4.68 -0.13
N ARG A 212 -2.24 4.72 1.14
CA ARG A 212 -1.33 4.88 2.27
C ARG A 212 -1.62 3.84 3.35
N THR A 213 -0.68 3.57 4.26
CA THR A 213 -0.86 2.57 5.31
C THR A 213 -0.05 2.88 6.56
N LEU A 214 -0.60 2.55 7.73
CA LEU A 214 0.15 2.59 8.98
C LEU A 214 1.00 1.32 9.22
N SER A 215 0.99 0.36 8.29
CA SER A 215 1.65 -0.94 8.46
C SER A 215 3.17 -0.88 8.41
N LYS A 216 3.77 0.13 7.78
CA LYS A 216 5.22 0.19 7.50
C LYS A 216 5.92 1.21 8.39
N ALA A 217 5.98 2.45 8.00
CA ALA A 217 6.66 3.51 8.74
C ALA A 217 6.13 3.69 10.17
N HIS A 218 4.83 3.53 10.38
CA HIS A 218 4.19 3.65 11.68
C HIS A 218 4.22 2.37 12.53
N ALA A 219 4.82 1.27 12.05
CA ALA A 219 4.99 0.00 12.77
C ALA A 219 3.67 -0.62 13.29
N LEU A 220 2.52 -0.35 12.64
CA LEU A 220 1.20 -0.83 13.04
C LEU A 220 0.63 -1.88 12.05
N ALA A 221 1.49 -2.79 11.56
CA ALA A 221 1.08 -3.79 10.58
C ALA A 221 -0.10 -4.67 11.05
N ALA A 222 -0.12 -5.05 12.32
CA ALA A 222 -1.17 -5.87 12.92
C ALA A 222 -2.48 -5.11 13.19
N ALA A 223 -2.45 -3.78 13.26
CA ALA A 223 -3.65 -2.95 13.42
C ALA A 223 -4.51 -2.92 12.15
N ARG A 224 -3.94 -3.30 10.99
CA ARG A 224 -4.62 -3.37 9.71
C ARG A 224 -5.30 -2.06 9.31
N ILE A 225 -4.57 -0.94 9.35
CA ILE A 225 -5.08 0.37 8.94
C ILE A 225 -4.34 0.85 7.70
N GLY A 226 -5.11 1.10 6.66
CA GLY A 226 -4.70 1.74 5.42
C GLY A 226 -5.80 2.64 4.91
N VAL A 227 -5.47 3.47 3.94
CA VAL A 227 -6.42 4.43 3.37
C VAL A 227 -6.33 4.49 1.85
N ALA A 228 -7.47 4.75 1.22
CA ALA A 228 -7.54 5.30 -0.13
C ALA A 228 -7.82 6.80 -0.04
N ILE A 229 -7.08 7.60 -0.79
CA ILE A 229 -7.22 9.05 -0.84
C ILE A 229 -7.48 9.43 -2.30
N GLY A 230 -8.57 10.15 -2.56
CA GLY A 230 -8.96 10.48 -3.93
C GLY A 230 -10.11 11.48 -4.00
N TYR A 231 -10.71 11.60 -5.18
CA TYR A 231 -11.82 12.51 -5.39
C TYR A 231 -13.02 12.13 -4.49
N PRO A 232 -13.66 13.09 -3.80
CA PRO A 232 -14.68 12.83 -2.78
C PRO A 232 -15.83 11.94 -3.25
N ASP A 233 -16.32 12.14 -4.47
CA ASP A 233 -17.44 11.35 -4.99
C ASP A 233 -17.04 9.89 -5.24
N LEU A 234 -15.82 9.63 -5.73
CA LEU A 234 -15.30 8.26 -5.84
C LEU A 234 -15.15 7.61 -4.46
N ILE A 235 -14.60 8.33 -3.49
CA ILE A 235 -14.48 7.87 -2.09
C ILE A 235 -15.87 7.54 -1.51
N ALA A 236 -16.89 8.33 -1.82
CA ALA A 236 -18.26 8.05 -1.40
C ALA A 236 -18.82 6.75 -2.02
N VAL A 237 -18.50 6.46 -3.29
CA VAL A 237 -18.84 5.16 -3.92
C VAL A 237 -18.13 4.01 -3.22
N LEU A 238 -16.81 4.10 -3.03
CA LEU A 238 -16.04 3.05 -2.36
C LEU A 238 -16.56 2.77 -0.94
N ARG A 239 -16.95 3.82 -0.21
CA ARG A 239 -17.56 3.68 1.12
C ARG A 239 -18.87 2.90 1.09
N ARG A 240 -19.70 3.08 0.07
CA ARG A 240 -20.94 2.28 -0.09
C ARG A 240 -20.68 0.83 -0.45
N CYS A 241 -19.55 0.54 -1.13
CA CYS A 241 -19.12 -0.81 -1.48
C CYS A 241 -18.39 -1.54 -0.33
N GLN A 242 -17.95 -0.80 0.69
CA GLN A 242 -17.22 -1.34 1.82
C GLN A 242 -18.14 -2.14 2.75
N ALA A 243 -17.59 -3.18 3.41
CA ALA A 243 -18.32 -3.86 4.49
C ALA A 243 -18.72 -2.86 5.60
N PRO A 244 -19.90 -3.03 6.21
CA PRO A 244 -20.34 -2.18 7.30
C PRO A 244 -19.41 -2.26 8.48
N TYR A 245 -18.91 -1.56 9.22
CA TYR A 245 -18.01 -1.72 10.38
C TYR A 245 -16.62 -2.30 10.06
N PRO A 246 -15.88 -1.75 9.08
CA PRO A 246 -14.62 -2.33 8.64
C PRO A 246 -13.50 -2.18 9.68
N MET A 247 -13.62 -1.22 10.61
CA MET A 247 -12.55 -0.83 11.52
C MET A 247 -12.88 -1.21 12.97
N PRO A 248 -12.21 -2.24 13.55
CA PRO A 248 -12.38 -2.59 14.96
C PRO A 248 -11.96 -1.45 15.89
N THR A 249 -12.75 -1.19 16.94
CA THR A 249 -12.47 -0.14 17.93
C THR A 249 -11.06 -0.22 18.52
N PRO A 250 -10.54 -1.38 18.98
CA PRO A 250 -9.18 -1.45 19.53
C PRO A 250 -8.09 -1.07 18.53
N CYS A 251 -8.29 -1.37 17.24
CA CYS A 251 -7.34 -1.00 16.17
C CYS A 251 -7.37 0.51 15.90
N ALA A 252 -8.57 1.11 15.91
CA ALA A 252 -8.73 2.56 15.76
C ALA A 252 -8.09 3.32 16.92
N ASP A 253 -8.30 2.86 18.16
CA ASP A 253 -7.69 3.46 19.37
C ASP A 253 -6.17 3.39 19.34
N LEU A 254 -5.63 2.22 18.98
CA LEU A 254 -4.19 2.02 18.85
C LEU A 254 -3.60 2.96 17.80
N ALA A 255 -4.29 3.12 16.67
CA ALA A 255 -3.86 4.04 15.62
C ALA A 255 -3.89 5.50 16.11
N LEU A 256 -4.96 5.93 16.76
CA LEU A 256 -5.05 7.27 17.33
C LEU A 256 -3.93 7.57 18.31
N ALA A 257 -3.61 6.61 19.21
CA ALA A 257 -2.47 6.74 20.12
C ALA A 257 -1.14 6.86 19.34
N GLY A 258 -0.95 6.07 18.28
CA GLY A 258 0.22 6.11 17.40
C GLY A 258 0.33 7.35 16.51
N LEU A 259 -0.77 8.08 16.35
CA LEU A 259 -0.83 9.35 15.61
C LEU A 259 -0.76 10.58 16.51
N SER A 260 -0.59 10.41 17.82
CA SER A 260 -0.34 11.55 18.72
C SER A 260 0.95 12.29 18.34
N PRO A 261 1.06 13.61 18.61
CA PRO A 261 2.26 14.39 18.27
C PRO A 261 3.56 13.77 18.78
N ALA A 262 3.56 13.27 20.00
CA ALA A 262 4.73 12.60 20.60
C ALA A 262 5.09 11.29 19.88
N ALA A 263 4.10 10.47 19.51
CA ALA A 263 4.32 9.23 18.77
C ALA A 263 4.82 9.51 17.33
N LEU A 264 4.30 10.54 16.67
CA LEU A 264 4.74 10.96 15.35
C LEU A 264 6.19 11.48 15.36
N GLU A 265 6.61 12.17 16.41
CA GLU A 265 8.02 12.60 16.57
C GLU A 265 8.95 11.38 16.64
N VAL A 266 8.63 10.39 17.46
CA VAL A 266 9.37 9.13 17.55
C VAL A 266 9.38 8.39 16.21
N THR A 267 8.24 8.37 15.51
CA THR A 267 8.13 7.73 14.19
C THR A 267 9.06 8.39 13.18
N ARG A 268 9.10 9.73 13.11
CA ARG A 268 10.00 10.46 12.20
C ARG A 268 11.48 10.17 12.50
N ALA A 269 11.87 10.14 13.78
CA ALA A 269 13.23 9.78 14.15
C ALA A 269 13.60 8.37 13.67
N ARG A 270 12.74 7.39 13.89
CA ARG A 270 12.93 6.00 13.44
C ARG A 270 12.98 5.86 11.91
N ILE A 271 12.21 6.64 11.17
CA ILE A 271 12.28 6.70 9.72
C ILE A 271 13.67 7.17 9.29
N ALA A 272 14.17 8.28 9.87
CA ALA A 272 15.50 8.80 9.56
C ALA A 272 16.61 7.79 9.86
N GLU A 273 16.56 7.12 11.01
CA GLU A 273 17.46 6.02 11.38
C GLU A 273 17.40 4.88 10.37
N THR A 274 16.19 4.45 9.98
CA THR A 274 16.01 3.37 8.99
C THR A 274 16.58 3.72 7.63
N ILE A 275 16.48 4.98 7.20
CA ILE A 275 17.05 5.47 5.94
C ILE A 275 18.58 5.40 6.02
N ALA A 276 19.19 5.90 7.10
CA ALA A 276 20.64 5.85 7.30
C ALA A 276 21.16 4.41 7.34
N ASP A 277 20.48 3.52 8.07
CA ASP A 277 20.82 2.10 8.16
C ASP A 277 20.68 1.39 6.80
N ARG A 278 19.65 1.73 6.02
CA ARG A 278 19.46 1.22 4.66
C ARG A 278 20.67 1.55 3.78
N ASP A 279 21.06 2.81 3.77
CA ASP A 279 22.11 3.30 2.89
C ASP A 279 23.47 2.70 3.30
N ALA A 280 23.72 2.56 4.60
CA ALA A 280 24.91 1.90 5.12
C ALA A 280 24.95 0.40 4.77
N LEU A 281 23.82 -0.32 4.94
CA LEU A 281 23.72 -1.73 4.58
C LEU A 281 23.87 -1.94 3.08
N ALA A 282 23.28 -1.07 2.25
CA ALA A 282 23.39 -1.14 0.80
C ALA A 282 24.84 -1.02 0.35
N ALA A 283 25.58 -0.04 0.89
CA ALA A 283 27.00 0.16 0.57
C ALA A 283 27.86 -1.05 0.99
N ALA A 284 27.61 -1.61 2.18
CA ALA A 284 28.34 -2.78 2.68
C ALA A 284 28.05 -4.03 1.84
N LEU A 285 26.77 -4.28 1.48
CA LEU A 285 26.40 -5.40 0.63
C LEU A 285 26.96 -5.29 -0.78
N ALA A 286 27.02 -4.09 -1.36
CA ALA A 286 27.59 -3.87 -2.68
C ALA A 286 29.10 -4.22 -2.77
N SER A 287 29.78 -4.24 -1.61
CA SER A 287 31.21 -4.62 -1.51
C SER A 287 31.40 -6.09 -1.06
N THR A 288 30.31 -6.85 -0.86
CA THR A 288 30.36 -8.25 -0.41
C THR A 288 30.46 -9.16 -1.63
N SER A 289 31.41 -10.10 -1.61
CA SER A 289 31.60 -11.11 -2.64
C SER A 289 30.34 -11.97 -2.80
N GLY A 290 30.05 -12.39 -4.04
CA GLY A 290 28.83 -13.12 -4.37
C GLY A 290 27.57 -12.25 -4.47
N VAL A 291 27.65 -10.96 -4.13
CA VAL A 291 26.59 -9.98 -4.43
C VAL A 291 26.82 -9.39 -5.82
N ARG A 292 25.89 -9.62 -6.72
CA ARG A 292 25.95 -9.10 -8.11
C ARG A 292 25.50 -7.65 -8.22
N ARG A 293 24.46 -7.29 -7.47
CA ARG A 293 23.89 -5.94 -7.51
C ARG A 293 23.00 -5.70 -6.29
N VAL A 294 23.14 -4.52 -5.71
CA VAL A 294 22.18 -3.95 -4.76
C VAL A 294 21.45 -2.82 -5.46
N TYR A 295 20.11 -2.90 -5.50
CA TYR A 295 19.31 -1.85 -6.13
C TYR A 295 19.12 -0.66 -5.20
N PRO A 296 19.17 0.58 -5.73
CA PRO A 296 18.74 1.76 -4.98
C PRO A 296 17.30 1.55 -4.48
N SER A 297 17.04 1.96 -3.25
CA SER A 297 15.71 1.79 -2.66
C SER A 297 15.27 3.04 -1.90
N ALA A 298 14.05 3.46 -2.14
CA ALA A 298 13.34 4.47 -1.38
C ALA A 298 12.35 3.85 -0.35
N GLY A 299 12.43 2.53 -0.12
CA GLY A 299 11.65 1.82 0.90
C GLY A 299 12.48 1.45 2.13
N ASN A 300 11.89 0.66 3.03
CA ASN A 300 12.58 0.09 4.21
C ASN A 300 13.13 -1.32 3.93
N TYR A 301 13.61 -1.56 2.74
CA TYR A 301 14.19 -2.84 2.28
C TYR A 301 15.17 -2.59 1.15
N LEU A 302 16.01 -3.59 0.87
CA LEU A 302 16.89 -3.65 -0.28
C LEU A 302 16.54 -4.86 -1.15
N LEU A 303 16.53 -4.69 -2.47
CA LEU A 303 16.53 -5.78 -3.42
C LEU A 303 17.99 -6.07 -3.80
N VAL A 304 18.42 -7.31 -3.60
CA VAL A 304 19.81 -7.72 -3.78
C VAL A 304 19.87 -8.93 -4.70
N ARG A 305 20.67 -8.86 -5.77
CA ARG A 305 20.99 -10.00 -6.65
C ARG A 305 22.27 -10.68 -6.19
N PHE A 306 22.28 -11.98 -6.30
CA PHE A 306 23.41 -12.82 -5.91
C PHE A 306 23.93 -13.63 -7.10
N GLU A 307 25.19 -14.03 -7.06
CA GLU A 307 25.76 -15.03 -7.98
C GLU A 307 25.11 -16.39 -7.75
N ASP A 308 24.93 -16.76 -6.47
CA ASP A 308 24.21 -17.95 -6.01
C ASP A 308 23.18 -17.58 -4.94
N ALA A 309 21.96 -17.26 -5.40
CA ALA A 309 20.87 -16.86 -4.51
C ALA A 309 20.35 -18.02 -3.66
N ASP A 310 20.49 -19.30 -4.08
CA ASP A 310 20.14 -20.47 -3.29
C ASP A 310 21.05 -20.60 -2.09
N ARG A 311 22.36 -20.47 -2.31
CA ARG A 311 23.38 -20.50 -1.25
C ARG A 311 23.19 -19.35 -0.27
N ALA A 312 22.97 -18.11 -0.78
CA ALA A 312 22.74 -16.93 0.05
C ALA A 312 21.46 -17.08 0.91
N PHE A 313 20.36 -17.51 0.31
CA PHE A 313 19.09 -17.74 1.03
C PHE A 313 19.24 -18.83 2.09
N GLY A 314 19.86 -19.97 1.72
CA GLY A 314 20.10 -21.09 2.65
C GLY A 314 20.96 -20.71 3.84
N ALA A 315 22.03 -19.92 3.63
CA ALA A 315 22.92 -19.46 4.70
C ALA A 315 22.19 -18.49 5.66
N LEU A 316 21.43 -17.55 5.13
CA LEU A 316 20.62 -16.65 5.96
C LEU A 316 19.62 -17.43 6.81
N LEU A 317 18.92 -18.39 6.19
CA LEU A 317 17.95 -19.23 6.89
C LEU A 317 18.62 -20.09 7.98
N ALA A 318 19.78 -20.69 7.70
CA ALA A 318 20.56 -21.45 8.67
C ALA A 318 21.05 -20.60 9.86
N ALA A 319 21.32 -19.32 9.62
CA ALA A 319 21.63 -18.33 10.66
C ALA A 319 20.40 -17.80 11.41
N GLY A 320 19.20 -18.33 11.13
CA GLY A 320 17.94 -17.90 11.74
C GLY A 320 17.43 -16.55 11.20
N ILE A 321 17.86 -16.13 9.99
CA ILE A 321 17.49 -14.89 9.36
C ILE A 321 16.52 -15.18 8.21
N VAL A 322 15.27 -14.75 8.33
CA VAL A 322 14.25 -14.95 7.30
C VAL A 322 14.14 -13.69 6.44
N VAL A 323 14.48 -13.80 5.16
CA VAL A 323 14.33 -12.76 4.14
C VAL A 323 13.26 -13.15 3.13
N ARG A 324 12.81 -12.22 2.33
CA ARG A 324 11.80 -12.49 1.29
C ARG A 324 12.47 -13.00 0.02
N ASP A 325 12.19 -14.25 -0.32
CA ASP A 325 12.54 -14.83 -1.61
C ASP A 325 11.75 -14.15 -2.74
N GLN A 326 12.47 -13.64 -3.74
CA GLN A 326 11.90 -13.00 -4.91
C GLN A 326 12.17 -13.77 -6.21
N ARG A 327 12.88 -14.91 -6.14
CA ARG A 327 13.37 -15.65 -7.31
C ARG A 327 12.26 -16.17 -8.24
N ALA A 328 11.05 -16.34 -7.71
CA ALA A 328 9.88 -16.70 -8.51
C ALA A 328 9.23 -15.52 -9.23
N ALA A 329 9.61 -14.28 -8.90
CA ALA A 329 9.06 -13.10 -9.56
C ALA A 329 9.72 -12.86 -10.93
N PRO A 330 8.98 -12.29 -11.91
CA PRO A 330 9.55 -11.96 -13.20
C PRO A 330 10.82 -11.12 -13.06
N GLN A 331 11.84 -11.40 -13.87
CA GLN A 331 13.13 -10.72 -13.93
C GLN A 331 14.01 -10.85 -12.65
N LEU A 332 13.59 -11.55 -11.59
CA LEU A 332 14.25 -11.59 -10.29
C LEU A 332 14.79 -12.98 -9.89
N GLY A 333 15.10 -13.86 -10.87
CA GLY A 333 15.50 -15.26 -10.63
C GLY A 333 16.71 -15.48 -9.70
N ASP A 334 17.48 -14.43 -9.41
CA ASP A 334 18.67 -14.43 -8.56
C ASP A 334 18.57 -13.40 -7.40
N ALA A 335 17.36 -12.93 -7.06
CA ALA A 335 17.18 -11.82 -6.13
C ALA A 335 16.48 -12.22 -4.84
N LEU A 336 16.91 -11.60 -3.74
CA LEU A 336 16.27 -11.63 -2.43
C LEU A 336 15.91 -10.19 -2.02
N ARG A 337 14.77 -10.01 -1.34
CA ARG A 337 14.43 -8.73 -0.70
C ARG A 337 14.71 -8.82 0.79
N ILE A 338 15.57 -7.95 1.28
CA ILE A 338 16.02 -7.86 2.67
C ILE A 338 15.38 -6.61 3.28
N SER A 339 14.46 -6.80 4.26
CA SER A 339 13.93 -5.67 5.04
C SER A 339 14.96 -5.17 6.03
N LEU A 340 14.98 -3.86 6.28
CA LEU A 340 15.85 -3.27 7.30
C LEU A 340 15.38 -3.70 8.70
N GLY A 341 16.30 -4.21 9.48
CA GLY A 341 16.14 -4.51 10.89
C GLY A 341 16.80 -3.44 11.76
N THR A 342 17.03 -3.76 13.03
CA THR A 342 17.90 -2.95 13.89
C THR A 342 19.36 -3.02 13.41
N PRO A 343 20.25 -2.06 13.81
CA PRO A 343 21.67 -2.12 13.44
C PRO A 343 22.31 -3.48 13.72
N ALA A 344 22.01 -4.09 14.86
CA ALA A 344 22.51 -5.43 15.23
C ALA A 344 21.98 -6.55 14.30
N GLN A 345 20.72 -6.46 13.86
CA GLN A 345 20.15 -7.41 12.90
C GLN A 345 20.76 -7.22 11.51
N ASN A 346 20.94 -5.98 11.06
CA ASN A 346 21.59 -5.67 9.79
C ASN A 346 23.04 -6.15 9.77
N ALA A 347 23.79 -5.97 10.87
CA ALA A 347 25.15 -6.48 11.01
C ALA A 347 25.21 -8.04 10.92
N ARG A 348 24.21 -8.74 11.49
CA ARG A 348 24.14 -10.19 11.36
C ARG A 348 23.87 -10.64 9.93
N VAL A 349 23.00 -9.96 9.20
CA VAL A 349 22.77 -10.21 7.76
C VAL A 349 24.08 -10.10 7.00
N LEU A 350 24.79 -9.00 7.18
CA LEU A 350 26.06 -8.74 6.50
C LEU A 350 27.13 -9.78 6.85
N ALA A 351 27.34 -10.06 8.14
CA ALA A 351 28.32 -11.07 8.60
C ALA A 351 28.01 -12.47 8.04
N THR A 352 26.73 -12.87 7.97
CA THR A 352 26.31 -14.15 7.41
C THR A 352 26.67 -14.23 5.92
N LEU A 353 26.40 -13.19 5.14
CA LEU A 353 26.72 -13.18 3.72
C LEU A 353 28.22 -13.14 3.45
N GLN A 354 28.97 -12.40 4.24
CA GLN A 354 30.43 -12.34 4.15
C GLN A 354 31.12 -13.66 4.52
N SER A 355 30.55 -14.46 5.44
CA SER A 355 31.08 -15.78 5.77
C SER A 355 31.02 -16.78 4.62
N LEU A 356 30.21 -16.53 3.58
CA LEU A 356 30.18 -17.37 2.39
C LEU A 356 31.45 -17.29 1.55
N GLU A 357 32.24 -16.19 1.67
CA GLU A 357 33.54 -16.02 1.00
C GLU A 357 34.60 -17.00 1.54
N THR A 358 34.59 -17.23 2.86
CA THR A 358 35.63 -18.04 3.53
C THR A 358 35.40 -19.53 3.42
N ALA A 359 34.25 -19.96 2.91
CA ALA A 359 33.86 -21.37 2.78
C ALA A 359 33.97 -21.90 1.32
N ALA A 360 34.55 -21.14 0.42
CA ALA A 360 34.85 -21.49 -0.98
C ALA A 360 36.35 -21.77 -1.14
#